data_3529a281ddca7bf06e3b5cda987c26d1
#
_entry.id   3529a281ddca7bf06e3b5cda987c26d1
#
_cell.length_a   1.000
_cell.length_b   1.000
_cell.length_c   1.000
_cell.angle_alpha   90.00
_cell.angle_beta   90.00
_cell.angle_gamma   90.00
#
_symmetry.space_group_name_H-M   'P 1'
#
loop_
_entity.id
_entity.type
_entity.pdbx_description
1 polymer ?
#
loop_
_entity_poly.entity_id
_entity_poly.type
_entity_poly.pdbx_seq_one_letter_code
_entity_poly.pdbx_strand_id
1 'polypeptide(L)'
;MCGKAAKVELTTDMQDILRQLSVSRNLGSAIVARARIVLRGFERLDNRAIAAEVDLSAKTVGLWRRRWRESFPALLRMQFSETAAGFRRVIVECLSDAPRCGSPGKFTAEQIVGLIGMACESPARSDRPVASWTGKELADEAQKRGLMASISASHVNRILREVDLQPHKRQYWCNTTEKDPVLFQQQVETVCQTYQEAPQLAQQSGTHTVCVDEMTSLQANERRAATKLPRPGQIAKEEFQYTRHGTVCVTGNWDVVDGQLIAPTISETRDNADFAKHIDHTIATDPAAHWVFIMDNLNTHCSEDVVRVVAKSLGLDETTLGAKRKDGVLSTMATRRKFLSDPSHRIRFVYLPKHSSWLNQIEIVFGIINRRVIRHGHFTSKQDLIDKLQQFVTYFNDTIAQPMNWTYTGRPTRNTLPPRPRTWRELRQTEKTWTKNLLVGRDS
;
A
#
# COMPACT_ATOMS: atom_id res chain seq x y z
N MET A 1 -7.70 61.17 -10.33
CA MET A 1 -6.32 60.82 -10.69
C MET A 1 -6.26 59.34 -11.04
N CYS A 2 -6.00 58.98 -12.31
CA CYS A 2 -5.79 57.59 -12.68
C CYS A 2 -4.42 57.13 -12.14
N GLY A 3 -4.42 56.27 -11.12
CA GLY A 3 -3.20 55.68 -10.58
C GLY A 3 -2.43 54.91 -11.66
N LYS A 4 -1.11 54.95 -11.64
CA LYS A 4 -0.26 54.17 -12.54
C LYS A 4 -0.52 52.67 -12.39
N ALA A 5 -0.66 51.97 -13.52
CA ALA A 5 -0.86 50.50 -13.54
C ALA A 5 0.31 49.81 -12.83
N ALA A 6 -0.01 48.74 -12.05
CA ALA A 6 1.02 47.98 -11.35
C ALA A 6 2.00 47.36 -12.38
N LYS A 7 3.29 47.58 -12.14
CA LYS A 7 4.36 46.97 -12.95
C LYS A 7 4.37 45.46 -12.69
N VAL A 8 4.44 44.68 -13.74
CA VAL A 8 4.57 43.22 -13.70
C VAL A 8 6.00 42.82 -13.97
N GLU A 9 6.56 41.94 -13.16
CA GLU A 9 7.90 41.37 -13.32
C GLU A 9 7.77 39.85 -13.47
N LEU A 10 8.60 39.29 -14.36
CA LEU A 10 8.61 37.86 -14.67
C LEU A 10 10.04 37.38 -14.86
N THR A 11 10.32 36.16 -14.39
CA THR A 11 11.51 35.41 -14.82
C THR A 11 11.21 34.67 -16.12
N THR A 12 12.23 34.11 -16.78
CA THR A 12 12.06 33.32 -18.01
C THR A 12 11.13 32.12 -17.77
N ASP A 13 11.33 31.36 -16.68
CA ASP A 13 10.51 30.20 -16.35
C ASP A 13 9.05 30.61 -16.11
N MET A 14 8.79 31.73 -15.42
CA MET A 14 7.43 32.23 -15.22
C MET A 14 6.77 32.61 -16.55
N GLN A 15 7.51 33.19 -17.48
CA GLN A 15 6.99 33.54 -18.81
C GLN A 15 6.59 32.30 -19.58
N ASP A 16 7.42 31.24 -19.57
CA ASP A 16 7.16 30.04 -20.31
C ASP A 16 5.95 29.26 -19.70
N ILE A 17 5.86 29.20 -18.38
CA ILE A 17 4.69 28.64 -17.71
C ILE A 17 3.42 29.43 -18.05
N LEU A 18 3.45 30.75 -17.96
CA LEU A 18 2.30 31.63 -18.25
C LEU A 18 1.88 31.54 -19.71
N ARG A 19 2.82 31.42 -20.67
CA ARG A 19 2.52 31.21 -22.09
C ARG A 19 1.76 29.87 -22.26
N GLN A 20 2.22 28.77 -21.65
CA GLN A 20 1.54 27.50 -21.69
C GLN A 20 0.14 27.58 -21.07
N LEU A 21 -0.02 28.28 -19.94
CA LEU A 21 -1.32 28.44 -19.28
C LEU A 21 -2.27 29.31 -20.13
N SER A 22 -1.77 30.31 -20.85
CA SER A 22 -2.57 31.26 -21.65
C SER A 22 -3.25 30.64 -22.86
N VAL A 23 -2.80 29.46 -23.31
CA VAL A 23 -3.35 28.68 -24.45
C VAL A 23 -3.95 27.34 -24.04
N SER A 24 -3.96 27.03 -22.74
CA SER A 24 -4.44 25.72 -22.23
C SER A 24 -5.94 25.55 -22.45
N ARG A 25 -6.33 24.41 -22.99
CA ARG A 25 -7.74 24.00 -23.15
C ARG A 25 -8.28 23.24 -21.94
N ASN A 26 -7.42 22.77 -21.06
CA ASN A 26 -7.79 21.94 -19.89
C ASN A 26 -7.97 22.76 -18.60
N LEU A 27 -7.67 24.04 -18.62
CA LEU A 27 -7.84 24.94 -17.47
C LEU A 27 -9.09 25.80 -17.62
N GLY A 28 -9.68 26.19 -16.49
CA GLY A 28 -10.81 27.10 -16.50
C GLY A 28 -10.47 28.42 -17.18
N SER A 29 -11.41 28.97 -17.97
CA SER A 29 -11.26 30.20 -18.76
C SER A 29 -10.73 31.39 -17.93
N ALA A 30 -11.10 31.46 -16.64
CA ALA A 30 -10.63 32.50 -15.73
C ALA A 30 -9.12 32.45 -15.50
N ILE A 31 -8.51 31.27 -15.36
CA ILE A 31 -7.04 31.13 -15.17
C ILE A 31 -6.31 31.49 -16.46
N VAL A 32 -6.84 31.06 -17.60
CA VAL A 32 -6.31 31.41 -18.93
C VAL A 32 -6.30 32.93 -19.14
N ALA A 33 -7.43 33.59 -18.86
CA ALA A 33 -7.52 35.05 -18.97
C ALA A 33 -6.54 35.78 -18.04
N ARG A 34 -6.39 35.27 -16.80
CA ARG A 34 -5.47 35.86 -15.81
C ARG A 34 -4.00 35.68 -16.20
N ALA A 35 -3.65 34.53 -16.78
CA ALA A 35 -2.32 34.31 -17.35
C ALA A 35 -2.01 35.32 -18.47
N ARG A 36 -2.98 35.58 -19.37
CA ARG A 36 -2.87 36.60 -20.40
C ARG A 36 -2.70 38.00 -19.80
N ILE A 37 -3.49 38.36 -18.78
CA ILE A 37 -3.36 39.66 -18.09
C ILE A 37 -1.93 39.88 -17.58
N VAL A 38 -1.33 38.87 -16.96
CA VAL A 38 0.03 38.95 -16.42
C VAL A 38 1.06 39.10 -17.54
N LEU A 39 0.98 38.30 -18.61
CA LEU A 39 1.87 38.40 -19.78
C LEU A 39 1.79 39.74 -20.45
N ARG A 40 0.57 40.23 -20.78
CA ARG A 40 0.36 41.55 -21.39
C ARG A 40 0.78 42.69 -20.48
N GLY A 41 0.59 42.51 -19.15
CA GLY A 41 1.10 43.47 -18.18
C GLY A 41 2.61 43.54 -18.13
N PHE A 42 3.32 42.46 -18.39
CA PHE A 42 4.78 42.43 -18.53
C PHE A 42 5.23 43.13 -19.81
N GLU A 43 4.48 43.00 -20.92
CA GLU A 43 4.69 43.73 -22.20
C GLU A 43 4.35 45.22 -22.10
N ARG A 44 4.03 45.71 -20.91
CA ARG A 44 3.72 47.11 -20.59
C ARG A 44 2.44 47.69 -21.24
N LEU A 45 1.51 46.84 -21.72
CA LEU A 45 0.21 47.31 -22.17
C LEU A 45 -0.56 47.94 -21.00
N ASP A 46 -1.39 48.92 -21.32
CA ASP A 46 -2.25 49.53 -20.32
C ASP A 46 -3.45 48.62 -19.95
N ASN A 47 -4.13 48.94 -18.84
CA ASN A 47 -5.20 48.10 -18.34
C ASN A 47 -6.45 48.09 -19.24
N ARG A 48 -6.67 49.13 -20.07
CA ARG A 48 -7.83 49.20 -20.97
C ARG A 48 -7.59 48.36 -22.21
N ALA A 49 -6.37 48.41 -22.77
CA ALA A 49 -5.99 47.55 -23.89
C ALA A 49 -6.06 46.06 -23.53
N ILE A 50 -5.50 45.67 -22.35
CA ILE A 50 -5.58 44.29 -21.87
C ILE A 50 -7.04 43.88 -21.62
N ALA A 51 -7.86 44.76 -21.05
CA ALA A 51 -9.27 44.48 -20.76
C ALA A 51 -10.07 44.16 -22.03
N ALA A 52 -9.81 44.89 -23.12
CA ALA A 52 -10.43 44.64 -24.43
C ALA A 52 -9.99 43.29 -25.02
N GLU A 53 -8.72 42.86 -24.82
CA GLU A 53 -8.19 41.60 -25.34
C GLU A 53 -8.76 40.39 -24.58
N VAL A 54 -8.97 40.47 -23.26
CA VAL A 54 -9.39 39.34 -22.42
C VAL A 54 -10.89 39.37 -22.08
N ASP A 55 -11.63 40.31 -22.59
CA ASP A 55 -13.06 40.54 -22.33
C ASP A 55 -13.39 40.67 -20.82
N LEU A 56 -12.65 41.52 -20.14
CA LEU A 56 -12.81 41.80 -18.72
C LEU A 56 -12.78 43.33 -18.45
N SER A 57 -13.20 43.75 -17.25
CA SER A 57 -13.11 45.14 -16.86
C SER A 57 -11.66 45.59 -16.60
N ALA A 58 -11.29 46.83 -16.93
CA ALA A 58 -9.99 47.40 -16.60
C ALA A 58 -9.68 47.40 -15.08
N LYS A 59 -10.72 47.41 -14.24
CA LYS A 59 -10.61 47.28 -12.79
C LYS A 59 -10.14 45.84 -12.43
N THR A 60 -10.71 44.81 -13.07
CA THR A 60 -10.31 43.41 -12.89
C THR A 60 -8.88 43.16 -13.35
N VAL A 61 -8.48 43.75 -14.49
CA VAL A 61 -7.09 43.68 -14.96
C VAL A 61 -6.14 44.30 -13.95
N GLY A 62 -6.47 45.50 -13.45
CA GLY A 62 -5.66 46.20 -12.42
C GLY A 62 -5.55 45.39 -11.11
N LEU A 63 -6.61 44.69 -10.71
CA LEU A 63 -6.62 43.79 -9.55
C LEU A 63 -5.60 42.67 -9.71
N TRP A 64 -5.64 41.96 -10.86
CA TRP A 64 -4.78 40.78 -11.09
C TRP A 64 -3.30 41.21 -11.30
N ARG A 65 -3.02 42.33 -11.92
CA ARG A 65 -1.66 42.87 -11.99
C ARG A 65 -1.10 43.23 -10.63
N ARG A 66 -1.92 43.80 -9.72
CA ARG A 66 -1.51 44.13 -8.35
C ARG A 66 -1.26 42.84 -7.56
N ARG A 67 -2.16 41.89 -7.65
CA ARG A 67 -2.03 40.60 -6.95
C ARG A 67 -0.78 39.84 -7.40
N TRP A 68 -0.47 39.84 -8.69
CA TRP A 68 0.76 39.25 -9.20
C TRP A 68 2.00 39.95 -8.62
N ARG A 69 2.04 41.27 -8.67
CA ARG A 69 3.16 42.02 -8.11
C ARG A 69 3.38 41.73 -6.62
N GLU A 70 2.32 41.63 -5.84
CA GLU A 70 2.37 41.30 -4.42
C GLU A 70 2.85 39.87 -4.16
N SER A 71 2.56 38.93 -5.06
CA SER A 71 2.98 37.53 -4.97
C SER A 71 4.37 37.27 -5.54
N PHE A 72 4.92 38.17 -6.36
CA PHE A 72 6.17 37.99 -7.10
C PHE A 72 7.37 37.61 -6.19
N PRO A 73 7.61 38.25 -5.04
CA PRO A 73 8.74 37.91 -4.18
C PRO A 73 8.63 36.46 -3.61
N ALA A 74 7.41 35.99 -3.35
CA ALA A 74 7.18 34.64 -2.90
C ALA A 74 7.37 33.64 -4.04
N LEU A 75 6.87 33.95 -5.23
CA LEU A 75 7.04 33.11 -6.42
C LEU A 75 8.51 32.97 -6.80
N LEU A 76 9.31 34.03 -6.66
CA LEU A 76 10.74 34.00 -6.95
C LEU A 76 11.48 33.02 -5.99
N ARG A 77 11.13 33.00 -4.70
CA ARG A 77 11.70 32.03 -3.75
C ARG A 77 11.31 30.61 -4.09
N MET A 78 10.03 30.36 -4.43
CA MET A 78 9.51 29.04 -4.75
C MET A 78 10.08 28.48 -6.05
N GLN A 79 10.47 29.30 -7.00
CA GLN A 79 11.12 28.88 -8.23
C GLN A 79 12.40 28.07 -7.96
N PHE A 80 13.14 28.36 -6.90
CA PHE A 80 14.39 27.67 -6.55
C PHE A 80 14.21 26.48 -5.60
N SER A 81 13.06 26.38 -4.95
CA SER A 81 12.78 25.33 -3.96
C SER A 81 11.87 24.21 -4.48
N GLU A 82 11.14 24.43 -5.56
CA GLU A 82 10.17 23.50 -6.09
C GLU A 82 10.64 22.84 -7.39
N THR A 83 10.09 21.65 -7.68
CA THR A 83 10.23 21.04 -9.02
C THR A 83 9.47 21.85 -10.07
N ALA A 84 9.81 21.73 -11.35
CA ALA A 84 9.13 22.43 -12.45
C ALA A 84 7.60 22.22 -12.43
N ALA A 85 7.13 21.01 -12.13
CA ALA A 85 5.71 20.71 -11.99
C ALA A 85 5.09 21.32 -10.72
N GLY A 86 5.84 21.35 -9.62
CA GLY A 86 5.47 22.01 -8.37
C GLY A 86 5.33 23.51 -8.56
N PHE A 87 6.31 24.15 -9.17
CA PHE A 87 6.31 25.58 -9.43
C PHE A 87 5.15 26.01 -10.36
N ARG A 88 4.86 25.21 -11.42
CA ARG A 88 3.68 25.43 -12.25
C ARG A 88 2.39 25.43 -11.44
N ARG A 89 2.23 24.49 -10.50
CA ARG A 89 1.06 24.42 -9.61
C ARG A 89 0.92 25.66 -8.75
N VAL A 90 2.02 26.16 -8.18
CA VAL A 90 2.04 27.39 -7.38
C VAL A 90 1.58 28.60 -8.21
N ILE A 91 2.01 28.72 -9.48
CA ILE A 91 1.57 29.80 -10.37
C ILE A 91 0.05 29.69 -10.64
N VAL A 92 -0.48 28.49 -10.90
CA VAL A 92 -1.93 28.26 -11.09
C VAL A 92 -2.71 28.67 -9.84
N GLU A 93 -2.23 28.33 -8.64
CA GLU A 93 -2.83 28.73 -7.38
C GLU A 93 -2.81 30.26 -7.17
N CYS A 94 -1.73 30.91 -7.52
CA CYS A 94 -1.62 32.40 -7.50
C CYS A 94 -2.67 33.04 -8.41
N LEU A 95 -2.95 32.43 -9.57
CA LEU A 95 -3.97 32.88 -10.51
C LEU A 95 -5.39 32.44 -10.16
N SER A 96 -5.58 31.61 -9.14
CA SER A 96 -6.89 31.14 -8.69
C SER A 96 -7.59 32.15 -7.79
N ASP A 97 -8.92 32.07 -7.67
CA ASP A 97 -9.66 32.94 -6.75
C ASP A 97 -9.27 32.67 -5.30
N ALA A 98 -9.14 33.70 -4.51
CA ALA A 98 -8.97 33.55 -3.07
C ALA A 98 -10.23 32.88 -2.49
N PRO A 99 -10.10 32.01 -1.47
CA PRO A 99 -11.23 31.47 -0.76
C PRO A 99 -12.11 32.62 -0.24
N ARG A 100 -13.37 32.61 -0.61
CA ARG A 100 -14.34 33.59 -0.10
C ARG A 100 -14.74 33.18 1.32
N CYS A 101 -14.97 34.16 2.20
CA CYS A 101 -15.68 33.89 3.46
C CYS A 101 -17.07 33.37 3.09
N GLY A 102 -17.27 32.06 3.21
CA GLY A 102 -18.58 31.44 3.01
C GLY A 102 -19.60 31.95 4.05
N SER A 103 -20.85 31.53 3.90
CA SER A 103 -21.86 31.72 4.96
C SER A 103 -21.33 31.19 6.29
N PRO A 104 -21.65 31.83 7.44
CA PRO A 104 -21.31 31.29 8.76
C PRO A 104 -21.68 29.81 8.87
N GLY A 105 -20.82 29.01 9.51
CA GLY A 105 -21.06 27.59 9.69
C GLY A 105 -22.40 27.33 10.35
N LYS A 106 -23.24 26.45 9.78
CA LYS A 106 -24.55 26.10 10.32
C LYS A 106 -24.48 25.43 11.70
N PHE A 107 -23.34 24.84 12.02
CA PHE A 107 -23.09 24.05 13.23
C PHE A 107 -21.98 24.67 14.08
N THR A 108 -22.14 24.60 15.41
CA THR A 108 -21.10 25.07 16.34
C THR A 108 -19.92 24.11 16.38
N ALA A 109 -18.80 24.57 16.93
CA ALA A 109 -17.61 23.73 17.10
C ALA A 109 -17.90 22.52 18.00
N GLU A 110 -18.66 22.69 19.07
CA GLU A 110 -19.06 21.65 20.00
C GLU A 110 -19.91 20.58 19.31
N GLN A 111 -20.84 21.00 18.45
CA GLN A 111 -21.68 20.10 17.66
C GLN A 111 -20.84 19.25 16.69
N ILE A 112 -19.85 19.86 16.04
CA ILE A 112 -18.94 19.16 15.13
C ILE A 112 -18.08 18.17 15.90
N VAL A 113 -17.50 18.57 17.04
CA VAL A 113 -16.69 17.68 17.88
C VAL A 113 -17.52 16.52 18.42
N GLY A 114 -18.77 16.78 18.86
CA GLY A 114 -19.69 15.73 19.29
C GLY A 114 -20.01 14.71 18.19
N LEU A 115 -20.23 15.18 16.95
CA LEU A 115 -20.44 14.30 15.80
C LEU A 115 -19.21 13.45 15.47
N ILE A 116 -18.00 14.02 15.53
CA ILE A 116 -16.74 13.32 15.31
C ILE A 116 -16.54 12.27 16.41
N GLY A 117 -16.79 12.63 17.68
CA GLY A 117 -16.73 11.70 18.82
C GLY A 117 -17.65 10.51 18.62
N MET A 118 -18.91 10.77 18.23
CA MET A 118 -19.89 9.71 17.94
C MET A 118 -19.45 8.80 16.78
N ALA A 119 -18.84 9.36 15.74
CA ALA A 119 -18.32 8.56 14.61
C ALA A 119 -17.15 7.65 14.99
N CYS A 120 -16.45 7.94 16.09
CA CYS A 120 -15.40 7.11 16.67
C CYS A 120 -15.93 6.04 17.65
N GLU A 121 -17.20 6.11 18.05
CA GLU A 121 -17.82 5.10 18.91
C GLU A 121 -18.26 3.87 18.11
N SER A 122 -18.39 2.73 18.81
CA SER A 122 -19.08 1.57 18.23
C SER A 122 -20.56 1.84 18.07
N PRO A 123 -21.18 1.55 16.90
CA PRO A 123 -22.64 1.68 16.73
C PRO A 123 -23.47 0.89 17.75
N ALA A 124 -22.93 -0.20 18.28
CA ALA A 124 -23.57 -1.00 19.33
C ALA A 124 -23.86 -0.22 20.63
N ARG A 125 -23.11 0.87 20.90
CA ARG A 125 -23.41 1.76 22.04
C ARG A 125 -24.72 2.54 21.90
N SER A 126 -25.26 2.59 20.69
CA SER A 126 -26.55 3.21 20.36
C SER A 126 -27.61 2.17 19.97
N ASP A 127 -27.45 0.92 20.42
CA ASP A 127 -28.33 -0.22 20.13
C ASP A 127 -28.51 -0.48 18.63
N ARG A 128 -27.48 -0.18 17.82
CA ARG A 128 -27.50 -0.43 16.38
C ARG A 128 -26.72 -1.72 16.07
N PRO A 129 -27.38 -2.75 15.49
CA PRO A 129 -26.74 -4.03 15.19
C PRO A 129 -25.91 -3.99 13.88
N VAL A 130 -25.06 -2.96 13.75
CA VAL A 130 -24.21 -2.75 12.58
C VAL A 130 -22.75 -2.62 13.00
N ALA A 131 -21.85 -2.98 12.09
CA ALA A 131 -20.43 -3.01 12.40
C ALA A 131 -19.72 -1.66 12.21
N SER A 132 -20.32 -0.72 11.47
CA SER A 132 -19.75 0.60 11.19
C SER A 132 -20.85 1.63 10.94
N TRP A 133 -20.53 2.89 11.21
CA TRP A 133 -21.44 4.00 10.96
C TRP A 133 -21.52 4.35 9.47
N THR A 134 -22.73 4.59 8.98
CA THR A 134 -22.96 5.33 7.74
C THR A 134 -23.25 6.80 8.05
N GLY A 135 -23.06 7.67 7.04
CA GLY A 135 -23.37 9.10 7.22
C GLY A 135 -24.85 9.37 7.53
N LYS A 136 -25.76 8.48 7.08
CA LYS A 136 -27.19 8.56 7.41
C LYS A 136 -27.45 8.20 8.87
N GLU A 137 -26.89 7.09 9.33
CA GLU A 137 -27.05 6.64 10.73
C GLU A 137 -26.46 7.65 11.72
N LEU A 138 -25.30 8.25 11.38
CA LEU A 138 -24.74 9.33 12.21
C LEU A 138 -25.64 10.57 12.23
N ALA A 139 -26.27 10.93 11.12
CA ALA A 139 -27.20 12.06 11.07
C ALA A 139 -28.44 11.79 11.95
N ASP A 140 -29.01 10.59 11.84
CA ASP A 140 -30.18 10.18 12.64
C ASP A 140 -29.83 10.12 14.14
N GLU A 141 -28.65 9.59 14.47
CA GLU A 141 -28.18 9.47 15.86
C GLU A 141 -27.86 10.82 16.48
N ALA A 142 -27.27 11.75 15.72
CA ALA A 142 -27.01 13.11 16.17
C ALA A 142 -28.28 13.87 16.53
N GLN A 143 -29.37 13.63 15.79
CA GLN A 143 -30.68 14.17 16.10
C GLN A 143 -31.29 13.48 17.32
N LYS A 144 -31.23 12.15 17.40
CA LYS A 144 -31.76 11.37 18.53
C LYS A 144 -31.09 11.78 19.85
N ARG A 145 -29.78 12.02 19.86
CA ARG A 145 -29.07 12.50 21.05
C ARG A 145 -29.21 14.00 21.32
N GLY A 146 -29.99 14.72 20.53
CA GLY A 146 -30.19 16.17 20.69
C GLY A 146 -28.95 17.02 20.38
N LEU A 147 -27.92 16.43 19.77
CA LEU A 147 -26.68 17.13 19.42
C LEU A 147 -26.93 18.19 18.33
N MET A 148 -27.80 17.88 17.38
CA MET A 148 -28.16 18.74 16.26
C MET A 148 -29.65 18.61 15.96
N ALA A 149 -30.31 19.73 15.71
CA ALA A 149 -31.75 19.73 15.34
C ALA A 149 -31.97 19.04 13.98
N SER A 150 -31.09 19.25 13.03
CA SER A 150 -31.08 18.53 11.74
C SER A 150 -29.71 18.61 11.06
N ILE A 151 -29.30 17.51 10.48
CA ILE A 151 -28.10 17.42 9.62
C ILE A 151 -28.35 16.40 8.51
N SER A 152 -27.87 16.66 7.29
CA SER A 152 -27.96 15.69 6.20
C SER A 152 -26.77 14.73 6.21
N ALA A 153 -26.96 13.51 5.73
CA ALA A 153 -25.89 12.52 5.55
C ALA A 153 -24.72 13.06 4.71
N SER A 154 -25.01 13.86 3.68
CA SER A 154 -23.98 14.49 2.84
C SER A 154 -23.13 15.49 3.63
N HIS A 155 -23.73 16.23 4.54
CA HIS A 155 -23.01 17.17 5.40
C HIS A 155 -22.15 16.43 6.44
N VAL A 156 -22.69 15.36 7.06
CA VAL A 156 -21.91 14.45 7.92
C VAL A 156 -20.68 13.94 7.18
N ASN A 157 -20.87 13.38 5.99
CA ASN A 157 -19.76 12.86 5.19
C ASN A 157 -18.74 13.94 4.80
N ARG A 158 -19.17 15.19 4.62
CA ARG A 158 -18.26 16.31 4.39
C ARG A 158 -17.43 16.62 5.63
N ILE A 159 -18.05 16.73 6.81
CA ILE A 159 -17.35 16.97 8.08
C ILE A 159 -16.32 15.85 8.34
N LEU A 160 -16.73 14.57 8.21
CA LEU A 160 -15.83 13.45 8.42
C LEU A 160 -14.63 13.46 7.44
N ARG A 161 -14.85 13.85 6.18
CA ARG A 161 -13.79 13.98 5.19
C ARG A 161 -12.83 15.12 5.50
N GLU A 162 -13.32 16.25 6.03
CA GLU A 162 -12.48 17.39 6.42
C GLU A 162 -11.52 17.03 7.56
N VAL A 163 -11.88 16.08 8.42
CA VAL A 163 -11.02 15.56 9.51
C VAL A 163 -10.34 14.22 9.17
N ASP A 164 -10.41 13.76 7.92
CA ASP A 164 -9.84 12.50 7.43
C ASP A 164 -10.34 11.26 8.20
N LEU A 165 -11.57 11.30 8.71
CA LEU A 165 -12.19 10.20 9.44
C LEU A 165 -13.08 9.36 8.53
N GLN A 166 -12.81 8.06 8.46
CA GLN A 166 -13.46 7.12 7.55
C GLN A 166 -14.01 5.92 8.33
N PRO A 167 -15.12 6.05 9.10
CA PRO A 167 -15.61 5.01 10.00
C PRO A 167 -16.07 3.73 9.28
N HIS A 168 -16.30 3.80 7.97
CA HIS A 168 -16.68 2.66 7.13
C HIS A 168 -15.47 1.86 6.62
N LYS A 169 -14.24 2.38 6.74
CA LYS A 169 -13.03 1.67 6.34
C LYS A 169 -12.45 0.90 7.51
N ARG A 170 -12.01 -0.32 7.22
CA ARG A 170 -11.34 -1.19 8.19
C ARG A 170 -10.05 -1.70 7.57
N GLN A 171 -9.04 -1.76 8.40
CA GLN A 171 -7.79 -2.42 8.09
C GLN A 171 -7.62 -3.55 9.11
N TYR A 172 -7.36 -4.76 8.61
CA TYR A 172 -7.00 -5.86 9.48
C TYR A 172 -5.59 -5.62 10.00
N TRP A 173 -5.40 -5.86 11.27
CA TRP A 173 -4.09 -5.91 11.89
C TRP A 173 -4.04 -7.12 12.82
N CYS A 174 -2.88 -7.76 12.93
CA CYS A 174 -2.69 -8.89 13.80
C CYS A 174 -1.80 -8.49 14.96
N ASN A 175 -2.26 -8.76 16.17
CA ASN A 175 -1.43 -8.58 17.35
C ASN A 175 -0.63 -9.86 17.55
N THR A 176 0.67 -9.75 17.78
CA THR A 176 1.46 -10.93 18.14
C THR A 176 0.96 -11.50 19.45
N THR A 177 0.89 -12.85 19.53
CA THR A 177 0.64 -13.55 20.79
C THR A 177 1.93 -13.77 21.60
N GLU A 178 3.08 -13.37 21.03
CA GLU A 178 4.35 -13.42 21.75
C GLU A 178 4.32 -12.38 22.88
N LYS A 179 4.56 -12.86 24.10
CA LYS A 179 4.55 -12.02 25.30
C LYS A 179 5.83 -11.24 25.49
N ASP A 180 6.92 -11.68 24.85
CA ASP A 180 8.22 -11.01 24.87
C ASP A 180 8.44 -10.23 23.58
N PRO A 181 8.29 -8.88 23.60
CA PRO A 181 8.52 -8.04 22.43
C PRO A 181 9.97 -8.08 21.93
N VAL A 182 10.94 -8.36 22.82
CA VAL A 182 12.35 -8.45 22.43
C VAL A 182 12.60 -9.71 21.62
N LEU A 183 12.07 -10.84 22.08
CA LEU A 183 12.16 -12.09 21.34
C LEU A 183 11.47 -12.00 19.97
N PHE A 184 10.29 -11.38 19.92
CA PHE A 184 9.58 -11.14 18.64
C PHE A 184 10.44 -10.32 17.68
N GLN A 185 11.01 -9.22 18.17
CA GLN A 185 11.85 -8.34 17.37
C GLN A 185 13.10 -9.06 16.85
N GLN A 186 13.76 -9.87 17.70
CA GLN A 186 14.92 -10.68 17.30
C GLN A 186 14.56 -11.68 16.20
N GLN A 187 13.40 -12.35 16.30
CA GLN A 187 12.93 -13.27 15.27
C GLN A 187 12.68 -12.55 13.93
N VAL A 188 12.05 -11.37 13.97
CA VAL A 188 11.85 -10.53 12.78
C VAL A 188 13.18 -10.13 12.13
N GLU A 189 14.13 -9.67 12.93
CA GLU A 189 15.48 -9.28 12.48
C GLU A 189 16.22 -10.47 11.86
N THR A 190 16.14 -11.65 12.45
CA THR A 190 16.74 -12.88 11.93
C THR A 190 16.19 -13.22 10.53
N VAL A 191 14.88 -13.14 10.31
CA VAL A 191 14.27 -13.38 9.00
C VAL A 191 14.73 -12.33 7.97
N CYS A 192 14.70 -11.06 8.35
CA CYS A 192 15.15 -9.98 7.46
C CYS A 192 16.63 -10.11 7.09
N GLN A 193 17.47 -10.49 8.05
CA GLN A 193 18.88 -10.75 7.83
C GLN A 193 19.07 -11.93 6.87
N THR A 194 18.29 -13.01 7.03
CA THR A 194 18.33 -14.16 6.12
C THR A 194 18.05 -13.75 4.68
N TYR A 195 17.08 -12.86 4.45
CA TYR A 195 16.80 -12.31 3.11
C TYR A 195 17.94 -11.45 2.56
N GLN A 196 18.58 -10.65 3.41
CA GLN A 196 19.69 -9.79 3.00
C GLN A 196 20.95 -10.58 2.67
N GLU A 197 21.20 -11.68 3.38
CA GLU A 197 22.35 -12.56 3.18
C GLU A 197 22.18 -13.55 2.01
N ALA A 198 20.95 -13.82 1.59
CA ALA A 198 20.62 -14.82 0.57
C ALA A 198 21.43 -14.67 -0.73
N PRO A 199 21.57 -13.48 -1.36
CA PRO A 199 22.35 -13.33 -2.59
C PRO A 199 23.83 -13.65 -2.40
N GLN A 200 24.40 -13.29 -1.26
CA GLN A 200 25.79 -13.58 -0.93
C GLN A 200 26.02 -15.07 -0.71
N LEU A 201 25.12 -15.74 0.02
CA LEU A 201 25.19 -17.19 0.26
C LEU A 201 25.02 -17.99 -1.03
N ALA A 202 24.13 -17.56 -1.93
CA ALA A 202 23.97 -18.16 -3.25
C ALA A 202 25.28 -18.10 -4.05
N GLN A 203 25.94 -16.94 -4.06
CA GLN A 203 27.20 -16.75 -4.80
C GLN A 203 28.38 -17.51 -4.17
N GLN A 204 28.48 -17.58 -2.85
CA GLN A 204 29.62 -18.17 -2.14
C GLN A 204 29.55 -19.69 -2.01
N SER A 205 28.36 -20.23 -1.79
CA SER A 205 28.18 -21.65 -1.44
C SER A 205 27.05 -22.33 -2.24
N GLY A 206 26.50 -21.68 -3.26
CA GLY A 206 25.37 -22.25 -4.01
C GLY A 206 24.13 -22.49 -3.13
N THR A 207 23.92 -21.68 -2.09
CA THR A 207 22.81 -21.87 -1.15
C THR A 207 21.51 -21.37 -1.77
N HIS A 208 20.50 -22.23 -1.84
CA HIS A 208 19.14 -21.84 -2.14
C HIS A 208 18.45 -21.33 -0.87
N THR A 209 17.93 -20.11 -0.92
CA THR A 209 17.11 -19.53 0.14
C THR A 209 15.67 -19.42 -0.34
N VAL A 210 14.78 -20.23 0.20
CA VAL A 210 13.40 -20.35 -0.28
C VAL A 210 12.38 -20.05 0.80
N CYS A 211 11.35 -19.29 0.42
CA CYS A 211 10.15 -19.09 1.23
C CYS A 211 9.15 -20.20 0.92
N VAL A 212 8.68 -20.87 1.95
CA VAL A 212 7.73 -22.01 1.82
C VAL A 212 6.43 -21.70 2.51
N ASP A 213 5.31 -22.06 1.87
CA ASP A 213 3.97 -22.00 2.46
C ASP A 213 2.96 -22.79 1.64
N GLU A 214 1.74 -22.97 2.16
CA GLU A 214 0.64 -23.65 1.48
C GLU A 214 -0.49 -22.71 1.09
N MET A 215 -0.85 -22.72 -0.19
CA MET A 215 -2.07 -22.11 -0.69
C MET A 215 -3.19 -23.15 -0.71
N THR A 216 -4.06 -23.08 0.28
CA THR A 216 -5.05 -24.12 0.54
C THR A 216 -6.42 -23.85 -0.07
N SER A 217 -7.23 -24.92 -0.23
CA SER A 217 -8.65 -24.82 -0.63
C SER A 217 -8.89 -24.15 -1.99
N LEU A 218 -7.99 -24.36 -2.95
CA LEU A 218 -8.17 -23.88 -4.31
C LEU A 218 -9.29 -24.68 -4.98
N GLN A 219 -10.40 -24.02 -5.30
CA GLN A 219 -11.59 -24.68 -5.84
C GLN A 219 -11.54 -24.78 -7.37
N ALA A 220 -11.75 -25.99 -7.89
CA ALA A 220 -12.00 -26.20 -9.31
C ALA A 220 -13.47 -25.86 -9.64
N ASN A 221 -13.71 -24.62 -10.06
CA ASN A 221 -15.03 -24.12 -10.41
C ASN A 221 -15.23 -24.15 -11.91
N GLU A 222 -16.22 -24.89 -12.40
CA GLU A 222 -16.68 -24.88 -13.79
C GLU A 222 -17.89 -23.97 -13.92
N ARG A 223 -17.78 -22.90 -14.70
CA ARG A 223 -18.91 -22.02 -14.97
C ARG A 223 -19.87 -22.68 -15.94
N ARG A 224 -21.19 -22.58 -15.70
CA ARG A 224 -22.23 -23.23 -16.52
C ARG A 224 -22.35 -22.64 -17.91
N ALA A 225 -21.94 -21.40 -18.11
CA ALA A 225 -21.92 -20.75 -19.41
C ALA A 225 -20.57 -20.09 -19.69
N ALA A 226 -20.23 -19.98 -20.96
CA ALA A 226 -18.98 -19.37 -21.39
C ALA A 226 -18.90 -17.87 -20.99
N THR A 227 -17.73 -17.44 -20.56
CA THR A 227 -17.44 -16.04 -20.29
C THR A 227 -17.60 -15.20 -21.55
N LYS A 228 -18.38 -14.12 -21.47
CA LYS A 228 -18.49 -13.14 -22.56
C LYS A 228 -17.27 -12.22 -22.51
N LEU A 229 -16.47 -12.28 -23.56
CA LEU A 229 -15.24 -11.48 -23.66
C LEU A 229 -15.54 -9.97 -23.70
N PRO A 230 -14.61 -9.10 -23.26
CA PRO A 230 -14.80 -7.67 -23.32
C PRO A 230 -14.88 -7.17 -24.75
N ARG A 231 -15.64 -6.08 -24.94
CA ARG A 231 -15.76 -5.34 -26.21
C ARG A 231 -15.62 -3.84 -25.93
N PRO A 232 -15.31 -3.00 -26.92
CA PRO A 232 -15.29 -1.56 -26.71
C PRO A 232 -16.58 -1.06 -26.05
N GLY A 233 -16.43 -0.38 -24.87
CA GLY A 233 -17.55 0.08 -24.04
C GLY A 233 -18.25 -0.99 -23.19
N GLN A 234 -17.80 -2.24 -23.21
CA GLN A 234 -18.36 -3.34 -22.41
C GLN A 234 -17.26 -4.15 -21.72
N ILE A 235 -17.39 -4.31 -20.41
CA ILE A 235 -16.53 -5.20 -19.63
C ILE A 235 -16.84 -6.68 -19.90
N ALA A 236 -15.91 -7.58 -19.61
CA ALA A 236 -16.16 -9.01 -19.62
C ALA A 236 -17.29 -9.36 -18.64
N LYS A 237 -18.11 -10.35 -18.98
CA LYS A 237 -19.19 -10.86 -18.13
C LYS A 237 -18.99 -12.34 -17.91
N GLU A 238 -18.91 -12.72 -16.66
CA GLU A 238 -18.77 -14.11 -16.23
C GLU A 238 -20.10 -14.63 -15.69
N GLU A 239 -20.37 -15.93 -15.97
CA GLU A 239 -21.53 -16.59 -15.39
C GLU A 239 -21.37 -16.70 -13.86
N PHE A 240 -22.42 -16.35 -13.15
CA PHE A 240 -22.44 -16.41 -11.69
C PHE A 240 -22.52 -17.84 -11.16
N GLN A 241 -23.29 -18.72 -11.84
CA GLN A 241 -23.45 -20.11 -11.44
C GLN A 241 -22.27 -20.96 -11.87
N TYR A 242 -21.85 -21.86 -11.00
CA TYR A 242 -20.75 -22.79 -11.26
C TYR A 242 -20.99 -24.16 -10.61
N THR A 243 -20.38 -25.18 -11.19
CA THR A 243 -20.25 -26.53 -10.60
C THR A 243 -18.89 -26.66 -9.94
N ARG A 244 -18.82 -27.29 -8.77
CA ARG A 244 -17.58 -27.53 -8.03
C ARG A 244 -17.07 -28.93 -8.29
N HIS A 245 -15.81 -29.06 -8.66
CA HIS A 245 -15.15 -30.33 -8.93
C HIS A 245 -14.16 -30.75 -7.82
N GLY A 246 -14.19 -30.08 -6.67
CA GLY A 246 -13.31 -30.32 -5.53
C GLY A 246 -12.23 -29.26 -5.36
N THR A 247 -11.33 -29.52 -4.43
CA THR A 247 -10.26 -28.60 -4.03
C THR A 247 -8.90 -29.26 -4.15
N VAL A 248 -7.87 -28.42 -4.36
CA VAL A 248 -6.47 -28.79 -4.24
C VAL A 248 -5.74 -27.84 -3.32
N CYS A 249 -4.56 -28.25 -2.86
CA CYS A 249 -3.60 -27.45 -2.12
C CYS A 249 -2.31 -27.34 -2.95
N VAL A 250 -1.73 -26.17 -3.02
CA VAL A 250 -0.42 -25.92 -3.62
C VAL A 250 0.57 -25.59 -2.51
N THR A 251 1.61 -26.40 -2.35
CA THR A 251 2.76 -26.06 -1.52
C THR A 251 3.84 -25.50 -2.45
N GLY A 252 4.28 -24.28 -2.19
CA GLY A 252 5.22 -23.58 -3.05
C GLY A 252 6.55 -23.32 -2.36
N ASN A 253 7.60 -23.20 -3.15
CA ASN A 253 8.91 -22.72 -2.75
C ASN A 253 9.27 -21.52 -3.63
N TRP A 254 9.39 -20.36 -3.02
CA TRP A 254 9.81 -19.15 -3.69
C TRP A 254 11.31 -18.92 -3.44
N ASP A 255 12.13 -19.05 -4.47
CA ASP A 255 13.54 -18.68 -4.37
C ASP A 255 13.68 -17.16 -4.27
N VAL A 256 14.36 -16.71 -3.22
CA VAL A 256 14.49 -15.29 -2.89
C VAL A 256 15.47 -14.59 -3.83
N VAL A 257 16.48 -15.34 -4.35
CA VAL A 257 17.57 -14.80 -5.15
C VAL A 257 17.19 -14.74 -6.62
N ASP A 258 16.68 -15.87 -7.16
CA ASP A 258 16.32 -15.96 -8.58
C ASP A 258 14.91 -15.49 -8.87
N GLY A 259 14.07 -15.40 -7.83
CA GLY A 259 12.68 -14.98 -7.95
C GLY A 259 11.81 -15.98 -8.69
N GLN A 260 12.10 -17.29 -8.55
CA GLN A 260 11.39 -18.37 -9.22
C GLN A 260 10.69 -19.31 -8.22
N LEU A 261 9.67 -19.99 -8.70
CA LEU A 261 9.03 -21.09 -7.98
C LEU A 261 9.79 -22.38 -8.26
N ILE A 262 10.43 -22.95 -7.23
CA ILE A 262 11.17 -24.21 -7.34
C ILE A 262 10.26 -25.37 -6.92
N ALA A 263 10.08 -26.35 -7.80
CA ALA A 263 9.41 -27.63 -7.53
C ALA A 263 8.13 -27.53 -6.68
N PRO A 264 7.16 -26.67 -7.01
CA PRO A 264 5.91 -26.62 -6.25
C PRO A 264 5.16 -27.93 -6.37
N THR A 265 4.53 -28.36 -5.28
CA THR A 265 3.73 -29.57 -5.26
C THR A 265 2.24 -29.26 -5.15
N ILE A 266 1.41 -30.07 -5.81
CA ILE A 266 -0.05 -29.93 -5.77
C ILE A 266 -0.62 -31.23 -5.24
N SER A 267 -1.38 -31.14 -4.14
CA SER A 267 -1.96 -32.28 -3.44
C SER A 267 -3.45 -32.06 -3.12
N GLU A 268 -4.14 -33.10 -2.78
CA GLU A 268 -5.53 -33.01 -2.28
C GLU A 268 -5.59 -32.73 -0.78
N THR A 269 -4.53 -33.10 -0.07
CA THR A 269 -4.36 -32.98 1.38
C THR A 269 -3.17 -32.09 1.71
N ARG A 270 -3.00 -31.79 2.98
CA ARG A 270 -1.87 -31.02 3.54
C ARG A 270 -1.47 -31.58 4.90
N ASP A 271 -1.16 -32.85 4.94
CA ASP A 271 -0.72 -33.47 6.17
C ASP A 271 0.81 -33.42 6.34
N ASN A 272 1.32 -34.01 7.44
CA ASN A 272 2.76 -34.03 7.70
C ASN A 272 3.54 -34.75 6.62
N ALA A 273 2.96 -35.81 6.05
CA ALA A 273 3.62 -36.61 5.02
C ALA A 273 3.67 -35.85 3.68
N ASP A 274 2.64 -35.10 3.34
CA ASP A 274 2.61 -34.26 2.14
C ASP A 274 3.68 -33.19 2.22
N PHE A 275 3.79 -32.51 3.37
CA PHE A 275 4.83 -31.48 3.55
C PHE A 275 6.23 -32.09 3.56
N ALA A 276 6.45 -33.22 4.21
CA ALA A 276 7.75 -33.90 4.20
C ALA A 276 8.16 -34.33 2.79
N LYS A 277 7.23 -34.86 1.98
CA LYS A 277 7.46 -35.21 0.57
C LYS A 277 7.81 -33.96 -0.25
N HIS A 278 7.13 -32.83 0.02
CA HIS A 278 7.43 -31.57 -0.64
C HIS A 278 8.87 -31.12 -0.39
N ILE A 279 9.33 -31.15 0.86
CA ILE A 279 10.71 -30.82 1.25
C ILE A 279 11.70 -31.79 0.60
N ASP A 280 11.43 -33.10 0.63
CA ASP A 280 12.28 -34.13 -0.01
C ASP A 280 12.41 -33.88 -1.54
N HIS A 281 11.27 -33.62 -2.19
CA HIS A 281 11.23 -33.29 -3.62
C HIS A 281 12.02 -32.01 -3.95
N THR A 282 11.91 -31.00 -3.11
CA THR A 282 12.64 -29.73 -3.29
C THR A 282 14.15 -29.96 -3.14
N ILE A 283 14.60 -30.64 -2.10
CA ILE A 283 16.01 -30.96 -1.90
C ILE A 283 16.55 -31.81 -3.06
N ALA A 284 15.72 -32.71 -3.61
CA ALA A 284 16.12 -33.56 -4.74
C ALA A 284 16.38 -32.79 -6.05
N THR A 285 15.93 -31.55 -6.18
CA THR A 285 16.25 -30.70 -7.37
C THR A 285 17.72 -30.29 -7.42
N ASP A 286 18.36 -30.12 -6.26
CA ASP A 286 19.81 -29.92 -6.12
C ASP A 286 20.30 -30.59 -4.82
N PRO A 287 20.61 -31.91 -4.87
CA PRO A 287 20.94 -32.70 -3.67
C PRO A 287 22.25 -32.28 -3.00
N ALA A 288 23.15 -31.62 -3.71
CA ALA A 288 24.46 -31.19 -3.20
C ALA A 288 24.41 -29.79 -2.59
N ALA A 289 23.43 -28.99 -2.95
CA ALA A 289 23.30 -27.61 -2.51
C ALA A 289 23.00 -27.47 -1.01
N HIS A 290 23.29 -26.30 -0.50
CA HIS A 290 22.78 -25.85 0.80
C HIS A 290 21.38 -25.27 0.63
N TRP A 291 20.50 -25.53 1.61
CA TRP A 291 19.12 -25.07 1.58
C TRP A 291 18.77 -24.33 2.86
N VAL A 292 18.18 -23.14 2.71
CA VAL A 292 17.61 -22.34 3.79
C VAL A 292 16.10 -22.17 3.52
N PHE A 293 15.27 -22.86 4.29
CA PHE A 293 13.83 -22.82 4.20
C PHE A 293 13.24 -21.80 5.18
N ILE A 294 12.56 -20.78 4.70
CA ILE A 294 11.87 -19.78 5.51
C ILE A 294 10.38 -20.10 5.49
N MET A 295 9.78 -20.33 6.65
CA MET A 295 8.40 -20.80 6.77
C MET A 295 7.74 -20.38 8.08
N ASP A 296 6.42 -20.51 8.15
CA ASP A 296 5.70 -20.22 9.38
C ASP A 296 5.90 -21.28 10.48
N ASN A 297 5.30 -21.01 11.63
CA ASN A 297 5.40 -21.87 12.81
C ASN A 297 4.33 -22.97 12.86
N LEU A 298 3.80 -23.44 11.73
CA LEU A 298 2.82 -24.51 11.72
C LEU A 298 3.42 -25.83 12.25
N ASN A 299 2.61 -26.65 12.92
CA ASN A 299 3.09 -27.90 13.52
C ASN A 299 3.60 -28.92 12.47
N THR A 300 3.01 -28.93 11.29
CA THR A 300 3.40 -29.75 10.14
C THR A 300 4.83 -29.46 9.71
N HIS A 301 5.26 -28.20 9.80
CA HIS A 301 6.59 -27.75 9.41
C HIS A 301 7.72 -28.18 10.36
N CYS A 302 7.37 -28.69 11.54
CA CYS A 302 8.28 -29.30 12.50
C CYS A 302 7.91 -30.75 12.81
N SER A 303 7.32 -31.45 11.86
CA SER A 303 6.90 -32.85 12.06
C SER A 303 8.09 -33.80 12.17
N GLU A 304 7.84 -35.00 12.67
CA GLU A 304 8.85 -36.07 12.71
C GLU A 304 9.30 -36.44 11.30
N ASP A 305 8.35 -36.44 10.35
CA ASP A 305 8.61 -36.83 8.96
C ASP A 305 9.59 -35.84 8.29
N VAL A 306 9.45 -34.54 8.55
CA VAL A 306 10.39 -33.51 8.07
C VAL A 306 11.78 -33.72 8.67
N VAL A 307 11.89 -34.03 9.98
CA VAL A 307 13.17 -34.32 10.63
C VAL A 307 13.85 -35.53 9.99
N ARG A 308 13.09 -36.61 9.69
CA ARG A 308 13.64 -37.79 9.02
C ARG A 308 14.14 -37.50 7.62
N VAL A 309 13.40 -36.73 6.83
CA VAL A 309 13.83 -36.28 5.49
C VAL A 309 15.14 -35.50 5.57
N VAL A 310 15.23 -34.53 6.48
CA VAL A 310 16.45 -33.73 6.64
C VAL A 310 17.61 -34.57 7.16
N ALA A 311 17.39 -35.43 8.17
CA ALA A 311 18.43 -36.32 8.69
C ALA A 311 18.99 -37.27 7.62
N LYS A 312 18.10 -37.90 6.82
CA LYS A 312 18.47 -38.73 5.66
C LYS A 312 19.34 -37.94 4.68
N SER A 313 18.94 -36.73 4.33
CA SER A 313 19.69 -35.87 3.40
C SER A 313 21.04 -35.40 3.97
N LEU A 314 21.19 -35.38 5.30
CA LEU A 314 22.45 -35.11 6.00
C LEU A 314 23.29 -36.38 6.21
N GLY A 315 22.82 -37.53 5.79
CA GLY A 315 23.50 -38.82 5.99
C GLY A 315 23.50 -39.31 7.45
N LEU A 316 22.58 -38.84 8.26
CA LEU A 316 22.44 -39.25 9.67
C LEU A 316 21.64 -40.54 9.77
N ASP A 317 22.07 -41.41 10.69
CA ASP A 317 21.34 -42.65 10.97
C ASP A 317 20.01 -42.34 11.71
N GLU A 318 18.91 -42.80 11.16
CA GLU A 318 17.57 -42.58 11.72
C GLU A 318 17.43 -43.12 13.16
N THR A 319 18.18 -44.16 13.51
CA THR A 319 18.19 -44.74 14.86
C THR A 319 18.70 -43.78 15.93
N THR A 320 19.50 -42.79 15.55
CA THR A 320 20.07 -41.76 16.44
C THR A 320 19.09 -40.63 16.75
N LEU A 321 17.99 -40.53 16.03
CA LEU A 321 17.00 -39.45 16.19
C LEU A 321 16.13 -39.61 17.44
N GLY A 322 16.11 -40.81 18.05
CA GLY A 322 15.26 -41.10 19.19
C GLY A 322 13.78 -41.34 18.80
N ALA A 323 12.87 -41.14 19.74
CA ALA A 323 11.47 -41.41 19.55
C ALA A 323 10.57 -40.33 20.16
N LYS A 324 9.39 -40.14 19.52
CA LYS A 324 8.35 -39.20 19.96
C LYS A 324 7.98 -39.40 21.42
N ARG A 325 7.96 -38.32 22.20
CA ARG A 325 7.63 -38.29 23.63
C ARG A 325 8.56 -39.15 24.51
N LYS A 326 9.68 -39.61 23.98
CA LYS A 326 10.65 -40.40 24.72
C LYS A 326 11.98 -39.65 24.84
N ASP A 327 12.80 -39.70 23.82
CA ASP A 327 14.15 -39.18 23.84
C ASP A 327 14.60 -38.65 22.46
N GLY A 328 15.77 -38.04 22.42
CA GLY A 328 16.42 -37.58 21.20
C GLY A 328 15.74 -36.38 20.50
N VAL A 329 16.09 -36.22 19.24
CA VAL A 329 15.58 -35.14 18.39
C VAL A 329 14.06 -35.19 18.18
N LEU A 330 13.52 -36.39 18.05
CA LEU A 330 12.08 -36.57 17.78
C LEU A 330 11.18 -36.35 19.00
N SER A 331 11.72 -36.23 20.21
CA SER A 331 10.95 -36.25 21.46
C SER A 331 9.91 -35.16 21.57
N THR A 332 10.26 -33.93 21.27
CA THR A 332 9.40 -32.76 21.40
C THR A 332 9.47 -31.87 20.16
N MET A 333 8.51 -30.96 20.03
CA MET A 333 8.54 -29.96 18.95
C MET A 333 9.74 -29.01 19.10
N ALA A 334 10.14 -28.70 20.33
CA ALA A 334 11.28 -27.83 20.60
C ALA A 334 12.61 -28.47 20.15
N THR A 335 12.81 -29.76 20.44
CA THR A 335 14.01 -30.51 20.02
C THR A 335 14.06 -30.67 18.50
N ARG A 336 12.94 -30.96 17.84
CA ARG A 336 12.83 -31.03 16.38
C ARG A 336 13.16 -29.69 15.73
N ARG A 337 12.57 -28.60 16.26
CA ARG A 337 12.85 -27.24 15.76
C ARG A 337 14.32 -26.88 15.92
N LYS A 338 14.93 -27.18 17.09
CA LYS A 338 16.36 -26.94 17.32
C LYS A 338 17.23 -27.66 16.30
N PHE A 339 16.94 -28.93 16.00
CA PHE A 339 17.64 -29.70 14.97
C PHE A 339 17.47 -29.11 13.57
N LEU A 340 16.25 -28.78 13.19
CA LEU A 340 15.95 -28.20 11.87
C LEU A 340 16.54 -26.79 11.68
N SER A 341 16.71 -26.03 12.75
CA SER A 341 17.29 -24.68 12.68
C SER A 341 18.79 -24.62 12.97
N ASP A 342 19.46 -25.77 13.06
CA ASP A 342 20.91 -25.80 13.32
C ASP A 342 21.70 -25.17 12.15
N PRO A 343 22.46 -24.09 12.39
CA PRO A 343 23.21 -23.41 11.34
C PRO A 343 24.37 -24.23 10.78
N SER A 344 24.79 -25.31 11.43
CA SER A 344 25.83 -26.22 10.92
C SER A 344 25.30 -27.17 9.85
N HIS A 345 23.98 -27.34 9.76
CA HIS A 345 23.37 -28.19 8.76
C HIS A 345 23.34 -27.52 7.39
N ARG A 346 23.67 -28.24 6.32
CA ARG A 346 23.48 -27.76 4.95
C ARG A 346 22.01 -27.52 4.59
N ILE A 347 21.09 -28.13 5.33
CA ILE A 347 19.64 -27.95 5.21
C ILE A 347 19.15 -27.39 6.53
N ARG A 348 18.71 -26.14 6.55
CA ARG A 348 18.23 -25.48 7.76
C ARG A 348 16.93 -24.75 7.55
N PHE A 349 16.16 -24.59 8.63
CA PHE A 349 14.88 -23.90 8.66
C PHE A 349 14.96 -22.61 9.46
N VAL A 350 14.37 -21.55 8.94
CA VAL A 350 14.18 -20.26 9.61
C VAL A 350 12.69 -20.05 9.82
N TYR A 351 12.24 -20.05 11.06
CA TYR A 351 10.83 -19.94 11.38
C TYR A 351 10.42 -18.49 11.58
N LEU A 352 9.33 -18.08 10.90
CA LEU A 352 8.72 -16.78 11.08
C LEU A 352 8.15 -16.63 12.50
N PRO A 353 8.11 -15.41 13.06
CA PRO A 353 7.36 -15.16 14.29
C PRO A 353 5.88 -15.53 14.10
N LYS A 354 5.19 -15.89 15.18
CA LYS A 354 3.76 -16.17 15.11
C LYS A 354 2.99 -14.94 14.61
N HIS A 355 2.00 -15.17 13.76
CA HIS A 355 1.16 -14.13 13.13
C HIS A 355 1.93 -13.12 12.26
N SER A 356 3.02 -13.55 11.66
CA SER A 356 3.88 -12.71 10.81
C SER A 356 3.99 -13.23 9.37
N SER A 357 2.92 -13.80 8.81
CA SER A 357 2.90 -14.28 7.41
C SER A 357 3.28 -13.18 6.41
N TRP A 358 3.05 -11.91 6.74
CA TRP A 358 3.49 -10.77 5.93
C TRP A 358 5.01 -10.69 5.70
N LEU A 359 5.82 -11.39 6.51
CA LEU A 359 7.26 -11.57 6.29
C LEU A 359 7.56 -12.67 5.26
N ASN A 360 6.61 -13.55 4.95
CA ASN A 360 6.80 -14.62 3.98
C ASN A 360 6.58 -14.11 2.55
N GLN A 361 7.66 -14.00 1.76
CA GLN A 361 7.56 -13.44 0.41
C GLN A 361 6.66 -14.26 -0.53
N ILE A 362 6.51 -15.57 -0.30
CA ILE A 362 5.67 -16.42 -1.15
C ILE A 362 4.19 -16.01 -1.13
N GLU A 363 3.73 -15.35 -0.09
CA GLU A 363 2.35 -14.81 -0.01
C GLU A 363 2.04 -13.83 -1.15
N ILE A 364 3.06 -13.08 -1.60
CA ILE A 364 2.93 -12.19 -2.76
C ILE A 364 2.70 -13.00 -4.03
N VAL A 365 3.43 -14.10 -4.19
CA VAL A 365 3.32 -15.00 -5.35
C VAL A 365 1.96 -15.70 -5.35
N PHE A 366 1.50 -16.19 -4.19
CA PHE A 366 0.16 -16.74 -4.04
C PHE A 366 -0.93 -15.72 -4.38
N GLY A 367 -0.74 -14.46 -4.01
CA GLY A 367 -1.60 -13.37 -4.45
C GLY A 367 -1.62 -13.19 -5.99
N ILE A 368 -0.51 -13.43 -6.67
CA ILE A 368 -0.44 -13.41 -8.15
C ILE A 368 -1.18 -14.61 -8.74
N ILE A 369 -0.92 -15.82 -8.24
CA ILE A 369 -1.61 -17.05 -8.66
C ILE A 369 -3.13 -16.87 -8.51
N ASN A 370 -3.57 -16.41 -7.35
CA ASN A 370 -4.99 -16.19 -7.10
C ASN A 370 -5.62 -15.23 -8.11
N ARG A 371 -4.99 -14.09 -8.37
CA ARG A 371 -5.52 -13.09 -9.31
C ARG A 371 -5.48 -13.53 -10.77
N ARG A 372 -4.44 -14.27 -11.16
CA ARG A 372 -4.17 -14.60 -12.57
C ARG A 372 -4.78 -15.93 -13.01
N VAL A 373 -4.90 -16.89 -12.09
CA VAL A 373 -5.38 -18.25 -12.40
C VAL A 373 -6.72 -18.54 -11.75
N ILE A 374 -6.85 -18.32 -10.43
CA ILE A 374 -7.98 -18.84 -9.67
C ILE A 374 -9.21 -17.96 -9.77
N ARG A 375 -9.08 -16.65 -9.51
CA ARG A 375 -10.21 -15.72 -9.32
C ARG A 375 -11.20 -15.71 -10.47
N HIS A 376 -10.71 -15.79 -11.70
CA HIS A 376 -11.51 -15.78 -12.93
C HIS A 376 -11.33 -17.06 -13.75
N GLY A 377 -10.78 -18.11 -13.10
CA GLY A 377 -10.55 -19.40 -13.72
C GLY A 377 -11.85 -20.13 -14.06
N HIS A 378 -11.77 -20.98 -15.07
CA HIS A 378 -12.80 -21.92 -15.45
C HIS A 378 -12.14 -23.30 -15.53
N PHE A 379 -12.58 -24.24 -14.69
CA PHE A 379 -11.94 -25.53 -14.50
C PHE A 379 -12.99 -26.62 -14.65
N THR A 380 -12.90 -27.43 -15.69
CA THR A 380 -13.86 -28.51 -16.01
C THR A 380 -13.67 -29.75 -15.13
N SER A 381 -12.54 -29.82 -14.43
CA SER A 381 -12.23 -30.89 -13.48
C SER A 381 -11.15 -30.44 -12.49
N LYS A 382 -10.91 -31.23 -11.45
CA LYS A 382 -9.78 -31.05 -10.54
C LYS A 382 -8.44 -31.15 -11.30
N GLN A 383 -8.33 -32.09 -12.23
CA GLN A 383 -7.12 -32.28 -13.03
C GLN A 383 -6.85 -31.06 -13.94
N ASP A 384 -7.91 -30.49 -14.56
CA ASP A 384 -7.78 -29.25 -15.36
C ASP A 384 -7.23 -28.07 -14.52
N LEU A 385 -7.64 -27.96 -13.25
CA LEU A 385 -7.04 -26.96 -12.33
C LEU A 385 -5.56 -27.26 -12.07
N ILE A 386 -5.20 -28.51 -11.81
CA ILE A 386 -3.80 -28.94 -11.57
C ILE A 386 -2.94 -28.60 -12.80
N ASP A 387 -3.38 -28.99 -13.99
CA ASP A 387 -2.65 -28.76 -15.22
C ASP A 387 -2.45 -27.27 -15.51
N LYS A 388 -3.47 -26.45 -15.28
CA LYS A 388 -3.39 -25.00 -15.43
C LYS A 388 -2.45 -24.35 -14.42
N LEU A 389 -2.43 -24.84 -13.17
CA LEU A 389 -1.47 -24.38 -12.17
C LEU A 389 -0.03 -24.71 -12.57
N GLN A 390 0.24 -25.93 -13.04
CA GLN A 390 1.56 -26.34 -13.50
C GLN A 390 2.01 -25.53 -14.72
N GLN A 391 1.14 -25.33 -15.70
CA GLN A 391 1.41 -24.49 -16.87
C GLN A 391 1.68 -23.04 -16.44
N PHE A 392 0.94 -22.53 -15.47
CA PHE A 392 1.15 -21.18 -14.95
C PHE A 392 2.49 -21.05 -14.24
N VAL A 393 2.94 -22.05 -13.47
CA VAL A 393 4.27 -22.04 -12.82
C VAL A 393 5.37 -21.93 -13.86
N THR A 394 5.33 -22.75 -14.93
CA THR A 394 6.27 -22.66 -16.04
C THR A 394 6.24 -21.29 -16.68
N TYR A 395 5.06 -20.81 -17.08
CA TYR A 395 4.90 -19.49 -17.68
C TYR A 395 5.39 -18.37 -16.76
N PHE A 396 5.10 -18.47 -15.45
CA PHE A 396 5.52 -17.50 -14.46
C PHE A 396 7.04 -17.43 -14.37
N ASN A 397 7.70 -18.58 -14.25
CA ASN A 397 9.16 -18.65 -14.16
C ASN A 397 9.85 -18.11 -15.43
N ASP A 398 9.28 -18.39 -16.61
CA ASP A 398 9.88 -17.98 -17.89
C ASP A 398 9.67 -16.51 -18.22
N THR A 399 8.58 -15.89 -17.74
CA THR A 399 8.15 -14.58 -18.26
C THR A 399 7.93 -13.49 -17.22
N ILE A 400 7.63 -13.84 -15.96
CA ILE A 400 7.21 -12.88 -14.94
C ILE A 400 8.18 -12.88 -13.76
N ALA A 401 8.78 -14.03 -13.48
CA ALA A 401 9.64 -14.22 -12.30
C ALA A 401 10.79 -13.23 -12.26
N GLN A 402 10.96 -12.60 -11.13
CA GLN A 402 12.11 -11.75 -10.81
C GLN A 402 12.22 -11.60 -9.30
N PRO A 403 13.43 -11.47 -8.76
CA PRO A 403 13.65 -11.35 -7.33
C PRO A 403 12.93 -10.13 -6.76
N MET A 404 12.43 -10.27 -5.54
CA MET A 404 11.81 -9.16 -4.81
C MET A 404 12.91 -8.31 -4.15
N ASN A 405 12.85 -7.00 -4.35
CA ASN A 405 13.75 -6.09 -3.67
C ASN A 405 13.34 -5.93 -2.20
N TRP A 406 13.94 -6.72 -1.31
CA TRP A 406 13.67 -6.69 0.11
C TRP A 406 14.43 -5.55 0.79
N THR A 407 13.72 -4.50 1.21
CA THR A 407 14.31 -3.31 1.84
C THR A 407 14.03 -3.20 3.34
N TYR A 408 13.12 -4.01 3.87
CA TYR A 408 12.77 -3.98 5.28
C TYR A 408 13.84 -4.66 6.14
N THR A 409 14.30 -3.95 7.17
CA THR A 409 15.40 -4.40 8.05
C THR A 409 14.91 -5.01 9.37
N GLY A 410 13.61 -5.23 9.52
CA GLY A 410 13.01 -5.69 10.77
C GLY A 410 12.72 -4.58 11.77
N ARG A 411 13.14 -3.36 11.52
CA ARG A 411 12.88 -2.21 12.39
C ARG A 411 11.82 -1.31 11.80
N PRO A 412 10.84 -0.86 12.60
CA PRO A 412 9.84 0.08 12.08
C PRO A 412 10.55 1.35 11.59
N THR A 413 10.30 1.70 10.33
CA THR A 413 10.75 2.99 9.79
C THR A 413 10.09 4.09 10.60
N ARG A 414 10.87 4.79 11.43
CA ARG A 414 10.39 6.04 12.03
C ARG A 414 10.14 7.00 10.89
N ASN A 415 8.88 7.37 10.69
CA ASN A 415 8.51 8.41 9.74
C ASN A 415 9.02 9.74 10.34
N THR A 416 10.30 10.05 10.11
CA THR A 416 10.97 11.25 10.59
C THR A 416 10.63 12.50 9.79
N LEU A 417 9.91 12.32 8.68
CA LEU A 417 9.39 13.44 7.91
C LEU A 417 8.08 13.90 8.54
N PRO A 418 7.95 15.19 8.87
CA PRO A 418 6.65 15.74 9.24
C PRO A 418 5.66 15.43 8.10
N PRO A 419 4.40 15.15 8.42
CA PRO A 419 3.38 14.90 7.41
C PRO A 419 3.40 16.07 6.41
N ARG A 420 3.52 15.77 5.10
CA ARG A 420 3.45 16.81 4.07
C ARG A 420 2.17 17.59 4.27
N PRO A 421 2.22 18.91 4.37
CA PRO A 421 1.00 19.70 4.49
C PRO A 421 0.10 19.38 3.30
N ARG A 422 -1.11 18.90 3.59
CA ARG A 422 -2.06 18.40 2.58
C ARG A 422 -2.83 19.53 1.90
N THR A 423 -2.80 20.73 2.46
CA THR A 423 -3.55 21.88 1.95
C THR A 423 -2.75 23.19 2.07
N TRP A 424 -3.06 24.13 1.19
CA TRP A 424 -2.53 25.51 1.22
C TRP A 424 -2.89 26.27 2.53
N ARG A 425 -3.94 25.83 3.22
CA ARG A 425 -4.34 26.38 4.52
C ARG A 425 -3.33 26.03 5.63
N GLU A 426 -2.83 24.80 5.61
CA GLU A 426 -1.82 24.32 6.57
C GLU A 426 -0.45 24.98 6.32
N LEU A 427 -0.09 25.22 5.06
CA LEU A 427 1.11 25.98 4.69
C LEU A 427 1.06 27.43 5.21
N ARG A 428 -0.08 28.12 5.11
CA ARG A 428 -0.24 29.48 5.65
C ARG A 428 -0.24 29.53 7.18
N GLN A 429 -0.68 28.50 7.86
CA GLN A 429 -0.61 28.44 9.33
C GLN A 429 0.82 28.24 9.80
N THR A 430 1.59 27.38 9.14
CA THR A 430 3.03 27.21 9.41
C THR A 430 3.81 28.49 9.12
N GLU A 431 3.53 29.21 8.05
CA GLU A 431 4.20 30.51 7.77
C GLU A 431 3.87 31.58 8.83
N LYS A 432 2.63 31.66 9.30
CA LYS A 432 2.25 32.60 10.39
C LYS A 432 2.96 32.28 11.70
N THR A 433 3.20 31.00 11.98
CA THR A 433 3.94 30.55 13.17
C THR A 433 5.43 30.82 13.02
N TRP A 434 5.99 30.63 11.82
CA TRP A 434 7.40 30.93 11.51
C TRP A 434 7.70 32.43 11.55
N THR A 435 6.87 33.28 10.98
CA THR A 435 7.02 34.72 11.04
C THR A 435 6.86 35.29 12.45
N LYS A 436 5.99 34.68 13.25
CA LYS A 436 5.83 35.07 14.66
C LYS A 436 7.05 34.71 15.49
N ASN A 437 7.66 33.55 15.26
CA ASN A 437 8.86 33.11 15.97
C ASN A 437 10.14 33.87 15.54
N LEU A 438 10.20 34.35 14.28
CA LEU A 438 11.29 35.22 13.79
C LEU A 438 11.22 36.62 14.34
N LEU A 439 10.04 37.11 14.69
CA LEU A 439 9.85 38.47 15.28
C LEU A 439 10.07 38.48 16.79
N VAL A 440 9.88 37.34 17.46
CA VAL A 440 10.12 37.21 18.93
C VAL A 440 11.60 36.97 19.27
N GLY A 441 12.43 36.58 18.29
CA GLY A 441 13.87 36.30 18.51
C GLY A 441 14.79 37.53 18.25
N ARG A 442 14.25 38.75 18.14
CA ARG A 442 15.05 39.98 17.92
C ARG A 442 15.10 40.93 19.11
N ASP A 443 14.47 40.54 20.24
CA ASP A 443 14.51 41.34 21.47
C ASP A 443 15.05 40.51 22.66
N SER A 444 16.19 39.85 22.46
CA SER A 444 17.00 39.28 23.57
C SER A 444 18.47 39.29 23.22
#